data_fe724efa4fcb66302687d28498700779
#
_entry.id   fe724efa4fcb66302687d28498700779
#
_cell.length_a   1.000
_cell.length_b   1.000
_cell.length_c   1.000
_cell.angle_alpha   90.00
_cell.angle_beta   90.00
_cell.angle_gamma   90.00
#
_symmetry.space_group_name_H-M   'P 1'
#
loop_
_entity.id
_entity.type
_entity.pdbx_description
1 polymer ?
#
loop_
_entity_poly.entity_id
_entity_poly.type
_entity_poly.pdbx_seq_one_letter_code
_entity_poly.pdbx_strand_id
1 'polypeptide(L)'
;MARAYVLLGFTFFLMQLHIKGTISKYINMKYSYLSLTAGILFAFLTLIQVIHTLRTSHDEDEQHSHDHDHDHSHHHDHNCDHTCVHGHVHKESKGFKKFLNGLVFIFPLFTGIFLPVATLDSTIVQAKGFHFPVSEPGNNDPFMQRQYLKPDLSVYYGQEGYQKLIKQESKEYINKKSIVLNDYDFLKGMEVLYDEPGKYLGKQLTYKGFIYHEKGLKKNQVFLFRFGIIHCVADSGVYGVLIDLPDGKTLKNDQWIEATGNIQQMYYQPFKVNIPYLDVTNIKEIQPPKDAYVYRNK
;
A
#
# COMPACT_ATOMS: atom_id res chain seq x y z
N MET A 1 13.06 -29.09 8.06
CA MET A 1 12.18 -28.49 9.10
C MET A 1 12.10 -26.95 9.01
N ALA A 2 13.20 -26.17 9.03
CA ALA A 2 13.12 -24.68 9.04
C ALA A 2 12.26 -24.06 7.91
N ARG A 3 12.35 -24.58 6.68
CA ARG A 3 11.54 -24.11 5.54
C ARG A 3 10.04 -24.33 5.76
N ALA A 4 9.64 -25.44 6.35
CA ALA A 4 8.23 -25.73 6.66
C ALA A 4 7.67 -24.73 7.69
N TYR A 5 8.44 -24.37 8.72
CA TYR A 5 8.02 -23.39 9.74
C TYR A 5 7.84 -21.98 9.14
N VAL A 6 8.71 -21.57 8.23
CA VAL A 6 8.58 -20.28 7.54
C VAL A 6 7.31 -20.24 6.68
N LEU A 7 7.06 -21.28 5.87
CA LEU A 7 5.85 -21.38 5.04
C LEU A 7 4.57 -21.40 5.89
N LEU A 8 4.59 -22.17 6.99
CA LEU A 8 3.48 -22.21 7.96
C LEU A 8 3.25 -20.83 8.58
N GLY A 9 4.32 -20.10 8.92
CA GLY A 9 4.24 -18.76 9.45
C GLY A 9 3.55 -17.78 8.48
N PHE A 10 3.91 -17.81 7.19
CA PHE A 10 3.25 -16.99 6.17
C PHE A 10 1.78 -17.39 5.95
N THR A 11 1.49 -18.70 5.95
CA THR A 11 0.10 -19.19 5.87
C THR A 11 -0.73 -18.64 7.04
N PHE A 12 -0.22 -18.76 8.26
CA PHE A 12 -0.89 -18.27 9.46
C PHE A 12 -1.07 -16.74 9.42
N PHE A 13 -0.03 -16.01 9.03
CA PHE A 13 -0.07 -14.55 8.92
C PHE A 13 -1.15 -14.07 7.94
N LEU A 14 -1.18 -14.62 6.72
CA LEU A 14 -2.19 -14.27 5.73
C LEU A 14 -3.60 -14.62 6.21
N MET A 15 -3.77 -15.81 6.80
CA MET A 15 -5.06 -16.23 7.35
C MET A 15 -5.52 -15.29 8.47
N GLN A 16 -4.61 -14.89 9.37
CA GLN A 16 -4.91 -13.94 10.45
C GLN A 16 -5.38 -12.58 9.92
N LEU A 17 -4.72 -12.04 8.86
CA LEU A 17 -5.12 -10.78 8.24
C LEU A 17 -6.54 -10.84 7.67
N HIS A 18 -6.91 -11.97 7.04
CA HIS A 18 -8.26 -12.17 6.49
C HIS A 18 -9.31 -12.34 7.60
N ILE A 19 -9.04 -13.17 8.61
CA ILE A 19 -9.98 -13.40 9.72
C ILE A 19 -10.25 -12.12 10.52
N LYS A 20 -9.20 -11.34 10.79
CA LYS A 20 -9.34 -10.06 11.51
C LYS A 20 -9.89 -8.92 10.62
N GLY A 21 -10.02 -9.13 9.32
CA GLY A 21 -10.40 -8.08 8.37
C GLY A 21 -9.37 -6.96 8.22
N THR A 22 -8.17 -7.11 8.78
CA THR A 22 -7.11 -6.09 8.72
C THR A 22 -6.42 -6.02 7.37
N ILE A 23 -6.70 -6.98 6.49
CA ILE A 23 -6.18 -7.00 5.12
C ILE A 23 -6.58 -5.75 4.33
N SER A 24 -7.75 -5.14 4.62
CA SER A 24 -8.21 -3.88 4.00
C SER A 24 -7.22 -2.72 4.20
N LYS A 25 -6.44 -2.73 5.28
CA LYS A 25 -5.41 -1.71 5.54
C LYS A 25 -4.19 -1.81 4.62
N TYR A 26 -3.99 -2.94 3.95
CA TYR A 26 -2.85 -3.20 3.08
C TYR A 26 -3.19 -3.20 1.60
N ILE A 27 -4.38 -3.71 1.25
CA ILE A 27 -4.80 -3.85 -0.15
C ILE A 27 -6.26 -3.44 -0.32
N ASN A 28 -6.59 -2.98 -1.52
CA ASN A 28 -7.97 -2.80 -1.91
C ASN A 28 -8.69 -4.16 -1.92
N MET A 29 -9.82 -4.25 -1.24
CA MET A 29 -10.58 -5.50 -1.05
C MET A 29 -11.01 -6.16 -2.36
N LYS A 30 -11.05 -5.42 -3.46
CA LYS A 30 -11.24 -5.97 -4.82
C LYS A 30 -10.16 -7.01 -5.17
N TYR A 31 -8.95 -6.87 -4.64
CA TYR A 31 -7.81 -7.76 -4.88
C TYR A 31 -7.55 -8.75 -3.74
N SER A 32 -8.43 -8.83 -2.76
CA SER A 32 -8.27 -9.71 -1.59
C SER A 32 -8.17 -11.20 -1.96
N TYR A 33 -8.77 -11.60 -3.09
CA TYR A 33 -8.66 -12.96 -3.61
C TYR A 33 -7.21 -13.36 -3.93
N LEU A 34 -6.35 -12.41 -4.34
CA LEU A 34 -4.94 -12.70 -4.62
C LEU A 34 -4.18 -13.10 -3.35
N SER A 35 -4.42 -12.41 -2.23
CA SER A 35 -3.81 -12.78 -0.95
C SER A 35 -4.39 -14.05 -0.36
N LEU A 36 -5.68 -14.33 -0.60
CA LEU A 36 -6.30 -15.58 -0.20
C LEU A 36 -5.70 -16.77 -0.98
N THR A 37 -5.57 -16.64 -2.32
CA THR A 37 -4.93 -17.67 -3.15
C THR A 37 -3.47 -17.89 -2.78
N ALA A 38 -2.73 -16.83 -2.45
CA ALA A 38 -1.36 -16.95 -1.92
C ALA A 38 -1.32 -17.74 -0.60
N GLY A 39 -2.26 -17.47 0.32
CA GLY A 39 -2.38 -18.21 1.58
C GLY A 39 -2.63 -19.70 1.37
N ILE A 40 -3.53 -20.05 0.45
CA ILE A 40 -3.83 -21.46 0.07
C ILE A 40 -2.58 -22.11 -0.54
N LEU A 41 -1.86 -21.40 -1.42
CA LEU A 41 -0.63 -21.90 -2.02
C LEU A 41 0.45 -22.17 -0.97
N PHE A 42 0.66 -21.25 -0.02
CA PHE A 42 1.59 -21.45 1.08
C PHE A 42 1.20 -22.64 1.97
N ALA A 43 -0.08 -22.84 2.26
CA ALA A 43 -0.58 -23.99 2.97
C ALA A 43 -0.26 -25.31 2.24
N PHE A 44 -0.48 -25.34 0.93
CA PHE A 44 -0.18 -26.49 0.08
C PHE A 44 1.33 -26.81 0.05
N LEU A 45 2.17 -25.77 -0.14
CA LEU A 45 3.62 -25.92 -0.11
C LEU A 45 4.11 -26.38 1.26
N THR A 46 3.50 -25.91 2.34
CA THR A 46 3.80 -26.39 3.70
C THR A 46 3.52 -27.88 3.83
N LEU A 47 2.37 -28.33 3.34
CA LEU A 47 2.00 -29.75 3.37
C LEU A 47 3.01 -30.63 2.60
N ILE A 48 3.36 -30.21 1.38
CA ILE A 48 4.39 -30.93 0.59
C ILE A 48 5.72 -30.98 1.34
N GLN A 49 6.16 -29.85 1.91
CA GLN A 49 7.43 -29.78 2.62
C GLN A 49 7.44 -30.67 3.89
N VAL A 50 6.34 -30.76 4.60
CA VAL A 50 6.18 -31.61 5.77
C VAL A 50 6.24 -33.08 5.34
N ILE A 51 5.48 -33.48 4.30
CA ILE A 51 5.50 -34.87 3.79
C ILE A 51 6.91 -35.28 3.32
N HIS A 52 7.57 -34.39 2.58
CA HIS A 52 8.95 -34.65 2.13
C HIS A 52 9.91 -34.87 3.30
N THR A 53 9.82 -33.98 4.32
CA THR A 53 10.69 -34.09 5.50
C THR A 53 10.43 -35.38 6.30
N LEU A 54 9.16 -35.80 6.45
CA LEU A 54 8.82 -37.04 7.14
C LEU A 54 9.30 -38.28 6.37
N ARG A 55 9.24 -38.27 5.04
CA ARG A 55 9.76 -39.37 4.22
C ARG A 55 11.27 -39.48 4.33
N THR A 56 12.00 -38.35 4.24
CA THR A 56 13.48 -38.37 4.31
C THR A 56 13.99 -38.80 5.68
N SER A 57 13.26 -38.54 6.78
CA SER A 57 13.65 -39.03 8.12
C SER A 57 13.43 -40.53 8.29
N HIS A 58 12.54 -41.14 7.49
CA HIS A 58 12.34 -42.61 7.56
C HIS A 58 13.42 -43.38 6.80
N ASP A 59 14.00 -42.77 5.75
CA ASP A 59 15.07 -43.42 4.96
C ASP A 59 16.44 -43.36 5.65
N GLU A 60 16.65 -42.51 6.65
CA GLU A 60 17.90 -42.43 7.42
C GLU A 60 17.97 -43.47 8.55
N ASP A 61 16.83 -44.00 9.02
CA ASP A 61 16.79 -45.01 10.09
C ASP A 61 17.02 -46.42 9.57
N GLU A 62 16.97 -46.69 8.24
CA GLU A 62 17.21 -48.02 7.67
C GLU A 62 18.67 -48.29 7.21
N GLN A 63 19.58 -47.30 7.30
CA GLN A 63 20.98 -47.44 6.84
C GLN A 63 22.03 -47.59 7.95
N HIS A 64 21.70 -48.13 9.08
CA HIS A 64 22.70 -48.53 10.09
C HIS A 64 22.69 -50.03 10.32
N SER A 65 23.32 -50.79 9.42
CA SER A 65 24.08 -52.01 9.76
C SER A 65 24.68 -52.65 8.50
N HIS A 66 25.86 -52.30 8.13
CA HIS A 66 26.83 -53.19 7.52
C HIS A 66 28.21 -52.59 7.63
N ASP A 67 28.87 -52.93 8.73
CA ASP A 67 30.31 -52.90 8.88
C ASP A 67 30.88 -53.95 7.95
N HIS A 68 31.67 -53.55 6.97
CA HIS A 68 32.62 -54.42 6.31
C HIS A 68 33.95 -53.68 6.18
N ASP A 69 34.84 -54.03 7.13
CA ASP A 69 36.28 -53.89 7.02
C ASP A 69 36.77 -54.65 5.78
N HIS A 70 37.33 -53.97 4.81
CA HIS A 70 38.24 -54.48 3.82
C HIS A 70 39.39 -53.53 3.60
N ASP A 71 40.48 -53.81 4.29
CA ASP A 71 41.83 -53.37 4.06
C ASP A 71 42.34 -53.96 2.72
N HIS A 72 42.59 -53.14 1.71
CA HIS A 72 43.40 -53.48 0.55
C HIS A 72 44.21 -52.26 0.09
N SER A 73 45.46 -52.25 0.53
CA SER A 73 46.57 -51.52 -0.04
C SER A 73 46.87 -51.98 -1.48
N HIS A 74 46.72 -51.15 -2.49
CA HIS A 74 47.43 -51.24 -3.77
C HIS A 74 47.82 -49.89 -4.28
N HIS A 75 49.13 -49.66 -4.31
CA HIS A 75 49.79 -48.65 -5.11
C HIS A 75 49.64 -48.98 -6.61
N HIS A 76 49.18 -48.03 -7.41
CA HIS A 76 49.57 -47.91 -8.82
C HIS A 76 49.53 -46.44 -9.24
N ASP A 77 50.72 -45.93 -9.58
CA ASP A 77 50.93 -44.74 -10.39
C ASP A 77 50.34 -44.94 -11.79
N HIS A 78 49.46 -44.10 -12.22
CA HIS A 78 49.27 -43.78 -13.64
C HIS A 78 48.83 -42.33 -13.82
N ASN A 79 49.76 -41.61 -14.44
CA ASN A 79 49.60 -40.30 -15.05
C ASN A 79 48.57 -40.39 -16.19
N CYS A 80 47.41 -39.68 -16.09
CA CYS A 80 46.53 -39.45 -17.23
C CYS A 80 45.91 -38.07 -17.07
N ASP A 81 46.36 -37.22 -17.97
CA ASP A 81 45.84 -35.91 -18.33
C ASP A 81 44.44 -36.07 -18.95
N HIS A 82 43.39 -35.71 -18.25
CA HIS A 82 42.08 -35.47 -18.81
C HIS A 82 41.32 -34.36 -18.01
N THR A 83 41.07 -33.27 -18.70
CA THR A 83 40.14 -32.15 -18.45
C THR A 83 38.88 -32.61 -17.68
N CYS A 84 38.88 -32.44 -16.37
CA CYS A 84 37.69 -32.61 -15.58
C CYS A 84 36.89 -31.30 -15.53
N VAL A 85 35.72 -31.35 -16.13
CA VAL A 85 34.63 -30.38 -16.00
C VAL A 85 34.45 -30.03 -14.53
N HIS A 86 34.67 -28.77 -14.19
CA HIS A 86 34.41 -28.24 -12.84
C HIS A 86 32.93 -28.33 -12.50
N GLY A 87 32.54 -29.40 -11.86
CA GLY A 87 31.33 -29.42 -11.05
C GLY A 87 31.48 -28.37 -9.96
N HIS A 88 30.70 -27.30 -10.03
CA HIS A 88 30.61 -26.30 -8.97
C HIS A 88 30.05 -26.98 -7.71
N VAL A 89 30.95 -27.48 -6.88
CA VAL A 89 30.64 -27.84 -5.50
C VAL A 89 30.28 -26.51 -4.82
N HIS A 90 29.00 -26.27 -4.64
CA HIS A 90 28.51 -25.17 -3.81
C HIS A 90 28.99 -25.41 -2.38
N LYS A 91 30.13 -24.81 -2.06
CA LYS A 91 30.69 -24.79 -0.71
C LYS A 91 29.62 -24.26 0.22
N GLU A 92 29.05 -25.11 1.05
CA GLU A 92 28.01 -24.75 2.00
C GLU A 92 28.43 -23.50 2.79
N SER A 93 27.59 -22.48 2.73
CA SER A 93 27.86 -21.21 3.42
C SER A 93 27.99 -21.45 4.92
N LYS A 94 29.10 -21.00 5.49
CA LYS A 94 29.39 -21.03 6.94
C LYS A 94 28.14 -20.55 7.72
N GLY A 95 27.90 -21.09 8.91
CA GLY A 95 26.67 -20.98 9.71
C GLY A 95 26.07 -19.55 9.82
N PHE A 96 26.89 -18.49 9.80
CA PHE A 96 26.44 -17.11 9.81
C PHE A 96 25.58 -16.74 8.59
N LYS A 97 25.94 -17.19 7.37
CA LYS A 97 25.13 -16.93 6.16
C LYS A 97 23.79 -17.67 6.21
N LYS A 98 23.76 -18.90 6.75
CA LYS A 98 22.50 -19.65 6.95
C LYS A 98 21.61 -18.94 7.97
N PHE A 99 22.18 -18.40 9.05
CA PHE A 99 21.47 -17.61 10.05
C PHE A 99 20.92 -16.32 9.45
N LEU A 100 21.73 -15.55 8.69
CA LEU A 100 21.31 -14.32 8.05
C LEU A 100 20.18 -14.54 7.05
N ASN A 101 20.27 -15.59 6.23
CA ASN A 101 19.20 -15.97 5.32
C ASN A 101 17.89 -16.33 6.05
N GLY A 102 17.98 -17.04 7.19
CA GLY A 102 16.82 -17.31 8.04
C GLY A 102 16.19 -16.05 8.59
N LEU A 103 17.00 -15.11 9.05
CA LEU A 103 16.55 -13.84 9.61
C LEU A 103 15.75 -13.00 8.59
N VAL A 104 16.17 -12.97 7.33
CA VAL A 104 15.47 -12.25 6.24
C VAL A 104 14.02 -12.73 6.09
N PHE A 105 13.75 -14.02 6.27
CA PHE A 105 12.39 -14.56 6.16
C PHE A 105 11.58 -14.47 7.47
N ILE A 106 12.25 -14.57 8.62
CA ILE A 106 11.58 -14.51 9.93
C ILE A 106 11.24 -13.07 10.31
N PHE A 107 12.06 -12.10 9.96
CA PHE A 107 11.85 -10.69 10.30
C PHE A 107 10.50 -10.14 9.84
N PRO A 108 10.07 -10.27 8.55
CA PRO A 108 8.76 -9.79 8.12
C PRO A 108 7.59 -10.54 8.79
N LEU A 109 7.75 -11.82 9.11
CA LEU A 109 6.74 -12.57 9.87
C LEU A 109 6.62 -12.04 11.30
N PHE A 110 7.75 -11.83 11.97
CA PHE A 110 7.77 -11.30 13.32
C PHE A 110 7.14 -9.90 13.37
N THR A 111 7.55 -9.01 12.48
CA THR A 111 7.00 -7.65 12.42
C THR A 111 5.52 -7.65 12.06
N GLY A 112 5.10 -8.47 11.10
CA GLY A 112 3.69 -8.53 10.67
C GLY A 112 2.73 -9.14 11.70
N ILE A 113 3.20 -10.06 12.53
CA ILE A 113 2.36 -10.72 13.56
C ILE A 113 2.33 -9.90 14.86
N PHE A 114 3.47 -9.38 15.29
CA PHE A 114 3.63 -8.80 16.64
C PHE A 114 3.53 -7.28 16.67
N LEU A 115 3.89 -6.57 15.58
CA LEU A 115 3.72 -5.12 15.55
C LEU A 115 2.28 -4.74 15.20
N PRO A 116 1.76 -3.65 15.79
CA PRO A 116 0.45 -3.12 15.39
C PRO A 116 0.50 -2.66 13.93
N VAL A 117 -0.62 -2.86 13.24
CA VAL A 117 -0.77 -2.35 11.87
C VAL A 117 -0.68 -0.83 11.90
N ALA A 118 0.34 -0.26 11.29
CA ALA A 118 0.45 1.19 11.13
C ALA A 118 -0.71 1.68 10.25
N THR A 119 -1.43 2.67 10.75
CA THR A 119 -2.45 3.38 9.96
C THR A 119 -1.84 4.63 9.35
N LEU A 120 -2.27 4.96 8.13
CA LEU A 120 -1.89 6.22 7.50
C LEU A 120 -2.59 7.37 8.25
N ASP A 121 -1.81 8.38 8.64
CA ASP A 121 -2.25 9.55 9.39
C ASP A 121 -1.54 10.82 8.91
N SER A 122 -1.78 11.93 9.59
CA SER A 122 -1.16 13.23 9.27
C SER A 122 0.37 13.21 9.30
N THR A 123 0.99 12.33 10.08
CA THR A 123 2.47 12.22 10.14
C THR A 123 3.04 11.70 8.82
N ILE A 124 2.33 10.79 8.15
CA ILE A 124 2.71 10.30 6.82
C ILE A 124 2.56 11.40 5.77
N VAL A 125 1.49 12.21 5.84
CA VAL A 125 1.31 13.37 4.97
C VAL A 125 2.46 14.36 5.16
N GLN A 126 2.83 14.64 6.40
CA GLN A 126 3.94 15.54 6.73
C GLN A 126 5.30 15.00 6.25
N ALA A 127 5.55 13.70 6.40
CA ALA A 127 6.81 13.07 6.03
C ALA A 127 7.02 12.94 4.53
N LYS A 128 5.98 12.57 3.79
CA LYS A 128 6.05 12.35 2.34
C LYS A 128 5.68 13.59 1.51
N GLY A 129 4.96 14.56 2.11
CA GLY A 129 4.31 15.65 1.41
C GLY A 129 3.08 15.17 0.64
N PHE A 130 2.37 16.11 0.02
CA PHE A 130 1.23 15.84 -0.85
C PHE A 130 1.30 16.75 -2.08
N HIS A 131 0.60 16.37 -3.13
CA HIS A 131 0.50 17.16 -4.36
C HIS A 131 -0.92 17.06 -4.91
N PHE A 132 -1.48 18.17 -5.35
CA PHE A 132 -2.75 18.14 -6.07
C PHE A 132 -2.50 17.71 -7.51
N PRO A 133 -3.33 16.81 -8.07
CA PRO A 133 -3.26 16.43 -9.47
C PRO A 133 -3.87 17.48 -10.39
N VAL A 134 -3.52 18.75 -10.18
CA VAL A 134 -3.90 19.83 -11.09
C VAL A 134 -2.99 19.69 -12.30
N SER A 135 -3.59 19.59 -13.49
CA SER A 135 -2.89 19.50 -14.76
C SER A 135 -1.96 20.70 -14.95
N GLU A 136 -0.67 20.54 -14.64
CA GLU A 136 0.35 21.49 -15.06
C GLU A 136 0.87 21.10 -16.43
N PRO A 137 0.76 21.96 -17.44
CA PRO A 137 1.53 21.79 -18.66
C PRO A 137 2.99 22.11 -18.35
N GLY A 138 3.86 21.10 -18.20
CA GLY A 138 5.27 21.25 -18.48
C GLY A 138 6.27 21.30 -17.33
N ASN A 139 6.01 20.84 -16.13
CA ASN A 139 7.07 20.74 -15.12
C ASN A 139 7.45 19.28 -14.80
N ASN A 140 7.95 18.59 -15.82
CA ASN A 140 8.69 17.35 -15.64
C ASN A 140 10.15 17.69 -15.29
N ASP A 141 10.44 18.05 -14.04
CA ASP A 141 11.80 18.08 -13.56
C ASP A 141 12.22 16.64 -13.18
N PRO A 142 13.09 15.98 -14.00
CA PRO A 142 13.48 14.60 -13.76
C PRO A 142 14.34 14.42 -12.50
N PHE A 143 14.80 15.50 -11.87
CA PHE A 143 15.67 15.48 -10.70
C PHE A 143 14.93 15.69 -9.37
N MET A 144 13.64 16.02 -9.37
CA MET A 144 12.83 16.08 -8.15
C MET A 144 12.18 14.73 -7.84
N GLN A 145 12.95 13.75 -7.44
CA GLN A 145 12.45 12.49 -6.85
C GLN A 145 11.99 12.68 -5.39
N ARG A 146 11.09 13.61 -5.14
CA ARG A 146 10.31 13.58 -3.89
C ARG A 146 9.16 12.60 -4.08
N GLN A 147 9.07 11.59 -3.23
CA GLN A 147 7.91 10.71 -3.15
C GLN A 147 6.73 11.53 -2.60
N TYR A 148 6.05 12.26 -3.48
CA TYR A 148 4.78 12.87 -3.13
C TYR A 148 3.70 11.78 -3.06
N LEU A 149 2.77 11.91 -2.12
CA LEU A 149 1.52 11.17 -2.15
C LEU A 149 0.68 11.72 -3.31
N LYS A 150 1.08 11.40 -4.53
CA LYS A 150 0.42 11.85 -5.76
C LYS A 150 -0.65 10.84 -6.13
N PRO A 151 -1.93 11.20 -6.03
CA PRO A 151 -3.01 10.38 -6.54
C PRO A 151 -3.07 10.49 -8.07
N ASP A 152 -2.29 9.69 -8.77
CA ASP A 152 -2.26 9.68 -10.23
C ASP A 152 -2.68 8.30 -10.78
N LEU A 153 -3.92 8.22 -11.21
CA LEU A 153 -4.47 7.02 -11.86
C LEU A 153 -4.12 6.93 -13.34
N SER A 154 -3.61 7.99 -13.96
CA SER A 154 -3.26 7.99 -15.39
C SER A 154 -2.19 6.96 -15.72
N VAL A 155 -1.33 6.63 -14.75
CA VAL A 155 -0.33 5.57 -14.87
C VAL A 155 -0.95 4.20 -15.17
N TYR A 156 -2.17 3.93 -14.65
CA TYR A 156 -2.85 2.63 -14.80
C TYR A 156 -3.74 2.54 -16.03
N TYR A 157 -4.34 3.65 -16.45
CA TYR A 157 -5.29 3.69 -17.56
C TYR A 157 -4.68 4.22 -18.85
N GLY A 158 -3.46 4.76 -18.81
CA GLY A 158 -2.92 5.62 -19.84
C GLY A 158 -3.67 6.95 -19.90
N GLN A 159 -3.08 7.99 -20.50
CA GLN A 159 -3.70 9.32 -20.54
C GLN A 159 -5.08 9.34 -21.22
N GLU A 160 -5.19 8.66 -22.37
CA GLU A 160 -6.47 8.62 -23.10
C GLU A 160 -7.56 7.85 -22.36
N GLY A 161 -7.20 6.71 -21.75
CA GLY A 161 -8.14 5.88 -20.98
C GLY A 161 -8.63 6.62 -19.74
N TYR A 162 -7.73 7.30 -19.04
CA TYR A 162 -8.05 8.11 -17.88
C TYR A 162 -8.99 9.27 -18.25
N GLN A 163 -8.71 10.03 -19.30
CA GLN A 163 -9.56 11.13 -19.76
C GLN A 163 -10.97 10.65 -20.17
N LYS A 164 -11.07 9.50 -20.82
CA LYS A 164 -12.38 8.90 -21.14
C LYS A 164 -13.16 8.55 -19.88
N LEU A 165 -12.47 7.94 -18.89
CA LEU A 165 -13.07 7.56 -17.61
C LEU A 165 -13.59 8.81 -16.87
N ILE A 166 -12.75 9.84 -16.68
CA ILE A 166 -13.14 11.07 -15.99
C ILE A 166 -14.31 11.77 -16.70
N LYS A 167 -14.31 11.86 -18.03
CA LYS A 167 -15.45 12.41 -18.81
C LYS A 167 -16.75 11.63 -18.59
N GLN A 168 -16.66 10.30 -18.45
CA GLN A 168 -17.84 9.49 -18.18
C GLN A 168 -18.36 9.75 -16.76
N GLU A 169 -17.47 9.76 -15.77
CA GLU A 169 -17.79 9.94 -14.36
C GLU A 169 -18.26 11.35 -14.04
N SER A 170 -17.71 12.37 -14.71
CA SER A 170 -18.14 13.76 -14.54
C SER A 170 -19.63 14.00 -14.83
N LYS A 171 -20.24 13.20 -15.73
CA LYS A 171 -21.66 13.27 -16.03
C LYS A 171 -22.56 13.03 -14.81
N GLU A 172 -22.08 12.28 -13.82
CA GLU A 172 -22.82 12.01 -12.59
C GLU A 172 -22.91 13.24 -11.66
N TYR A 173 -21.95 14.18 -11.76
CA TYR A 173 -21.82 15.32 -10.85
C TYR A 173 -22.13 16.66 -11.49
N ILE A 174 -21.96 16.79 -12.81
CA ILE A 174 -22.04 18.07 -13.52
C ILE A 174 -23.38 18.76 -13.36
N ASN A 175 -24.48 18.02 -13.30
CA ASN A 175 -25.84 18.54 -13.18
C ASN A 175 -26.33 18.67 -11.73
N LYS A 176 -25.55 18.22 -10.75
CA LYS A 176 -25.94 18.31 -9.34
C LYS A 176 -25.58 19.67 -8.79
N LYS A 177 -26.49 20.29 -8.03
CA LYS A 177 -26.22 21.53 -7.26
C LYS A 177 -25.48 21.22 -5.96
N SER A 178 -25.78 20.07 -5.36
CA SER A 178 -25.13 19.56 -4.15
C SER A 178 -24.54 18.18 -4.42
N ILE A 179 -23.27 18.01 -4.10
CA ILE A 179 -22.48 16.80 -4.27
C ILE A 179 -22.16 16.25 -2.88
N VAL A 180 -22.60 15.03 -2.60
CA VAL A 180 -22.28 14.32 -1.36
C VAL A 180 -21.39 13.15 -1.73
N LEU A 181 -20.14 13.16 -1.25
CA LEU A 181 -19.18 12.09 -1.48
C LEU A 181 -19.16 11.16 -0.25
N ASN A 182 -19.75 10.00 -0.43
CA ASN A 182 -19.66 8.90 0.55
C ASN A 182 -18.36 8.10 0.32
N ASP A 183 -18.09 7.11 1.18
CA ASP A 183 -16.85 6.33 1.13
C ASP A 183 -16.66 5.60 -0.22
N TYR A 184 -17.75 5.24 -0.90
CA TYR A 184 -17.71 4.55 -2.20
C TYR A 184 -17.38 5.49 -3.36
N ASP A 185 -17.94 6.72 -3.34
CA ASP A 185 -17.82 7.69 -4.43
C ASP A 185 -16.68 8.70 -4.23
N PHE A 186 -16.01 8.66 -3.08
CA PHE A 186 -15.09 9.71 -2.67
C PHE A 186 -13.95 9.93 -3.68
N LEU A 187 -13.22 8.86 -4.02
CA LEU A 187 -12.08 8.99 -4.95
C LEU A 187 -12.54 9.43 -6.33
N LYS A 188 -13.59 8.81 -6.85
CA LYS A 188 -14.19 9.18 -8.14
C LYS A 188 -14.58 10.66 -8.19
N GLY A 189 -15.29 11.14 -7.15
CA GLY A 189 -15.73 12.51 -7.09
C GLY A 189 -14.59 13.51 -6.93
N MET A 190 -13.57 13.19 -6.13
CA MET A 190 -12.40 14.06 -5.98
C MET A 190 -11.57 14.15 -7.26
N GLU A 191 -11.35 13.05 -7.98
CA GLU A 191 -10.64 13.04 -9.26
C GLU A 191 -11.36 13.89 -10.31
N VAL A 192 -12.67 13.76 -10.40
CA VAL A 192 -13.50 14.60 -11.30
C VAL A 192 -13.43 16.07 -10.91
N LEU A 193 -13.42 16.39 -9.61
CA LEU A 193 -13.28 17.78 -9.13
C LEU A 193 -11.90 18.36 -9.45
N TYR A 194 -10.83 17.54 -9.38
CA TYR A 194 -9.48 18.01 -9.67
C TYR A 194 -9.21 18.20 -11.17
N ASP A 195 -9.84 17.39 -12.03
CA ASP A 195 -9.64 17.46 -13.48
C ASP A 195 -10.18 18.77 -14.07
N GLU A 196 -11.39 19.16 -13.66
CA GLU A 196 -12.03 20.38 -14.16
C GLU A 196 -12.71 21.19 -13.04
N PRO A 197 -11.93 21.75 -12.09
CA PRO A 197 -12.50 22.40 -10.91
C PRO A 197 -13.43 23.55 -11.24
N GLY A 198 -13.18 24.26 -12.36
CA GLY A 198 -14.00 25.35 -12.83
C GLY A 198 -15.47 24.99 -13.10
N LYS A 199 -15.76 23.74 -13.47
CA LYS A 199 -17.13 23.28 -13.72
C LYS A 199 -17.97 23.08 -12.44
N TYR A 200 -17.31 23.06 -11.31
CA TYR A 200 -17.93 22.77 -10.01
C TYR A 200 -17.98 23.98 -9.08
N LEU A 201 -17.46 25.13 -9.51
CA LEU A 201 -17.48 26.37 -8.73
C LEU A 201 -18.92 26.75 -8.32
N GLY A 202 -19.08 27.16 -7.07
CA GLY A 202 -20.36 27.53 -6.48
C GLY A 202 -21.30 26.38 -6.14
N LYS A 203 -20.95 25.12 -6.48
CA LYS A 203 -21.71 23.94 -6.04
C LYS A 203 -21.39 23.59 -4.61
N GLN A 204 -22.37 23.05 -3.92
CA GLN A 204 -22.17 22.54 -2.56
C GLN A 204 -21.50 21.18 -2.60
N LEU A 205 -20.48 21.00 -1.74
CA LEU A 205 -19.78 19.73 -1.55
C LEU A 205 -19.86 19.33 -0.07
N THR A 206 -20.20 18.07 0.18
CA THR A 206 -20.19 17.47 1.53
C THR A 206 -19.37 16.20 1.51
N TYR A 207 -18.41 16.07 2.45
CA TYR A 207 -17.66 14.84 2.64
C TYR A 207 -17.02 14.75 4.03
N LYS A 208 -16.54 13.55 4.37
CA LYS A 208 -15.87 13.23 5.64
C LYS A 208 -14.38 13.09 5.42
N GLY A 209 -13.59 13.62 6.36
CA GLY A 209 -12.14 13.49 6.33
C GLY A 209 -11.49 13.82 7.67
N PHE A 210 -10.17 13.71 7.71
CA PHE A 210 -9.34 14.13 8.84
C PHE A 210 -8.66 15.47 8.55
N ILE A 211 -8.43 16.23 9.59
CA ILE A 211 -7.79 17.54 9.52
C ILE A 211 -6.27 17.39 9.39
N TYR A 212 -5.69 18.17 8.51
CA TYR A 212 -4.25 18.33 8.37
C TYR A 212 -3.86 19.82 8.28
N HIS A 213 -2.96 20.24 9.18
CA HIS A 213 -2.39 21.57 9.17
C HIS A 213 -1.09 21.57 8.40
N GLU A 214 -1.04 22.36 7.32
CA GLU A 214 0.17 22.59 6.54
C GLU A 214 0.85 23.88 6.99
N LYS A 215 2.18 23.88 6.98
CA LYS A 215 2.95 25.09 7.30
C LYS A 215 2.73 26.19 6.27
N GLY A 216 2.53 27.42 6.75
CA GLY A 216 2.35 28.59 5.86
C GLY A 216 0.90 28.88 5.46
N LEU A 217 -0.06 28.10 5.92
CA LEU A 217 -1.48 28.43 5.78
C LEU A 217 -1.91 29.53 6.76
N LYS A 218 -3.02 30.20 6.44
CA LYS A 218 -3.69 31.09 7.40
C LYS A 218 -4.22 30.30 8.59
N LYS A 219 -4.41 30.95 9.73
CA LYS A 219 -4.81 30.30 10.97
C LYS A 219 -6.15 29.54 10.88
N ASN A 220 -7.06 29.98 10.03
CA ASN A 220 -8.36 29.36 9.77
C ASN A 220 -8.36 28.37 8.60
N GLN A 221 -7.21 28.16 7.95
CA GLN A 221 -7.09 27.28 6.79
C GLN A 221 -6.48 25.96 7.20
N VAL A 222 -7.12 24.87 6.80
CA VAL A 222 -6.64 23.50 7.00
C VAL A 222 -7.01 22.64 5.81
N PHE A 223 -6.31 21.54 5.61
CA PHE A 223 -6.74 20.53 4.66
C PHE A 223 -7.70 19.55 5.32
N LEU A 224 -8.72 19.14 4.60
CA LEU A 224 -9.60 18.04 4.96
C LEU A 224 -9.30 16.87 4.02
N PHE A 225 -8.59 15.86 4.52
CA PHE A 225 -8.04 14.78 3.72
C PHE A 225 -8.65 13.41 4.06
N ARG A 226 -8.58 12.51 3.08
CA ARG A 226 -8.73 11.08 3.25
C ARG A 226 -7.63 10.34 2.51
N PHE A 227 -7.18 9.22 3.06
CA PHE A 227 -6.29 8.32 2.34
C PHE A 227 -7.09 7.44 1.39
N GLY A 228 -6.69 7.47 0.12
CA GLY A 228 -7.22 6.60 -0.92
C GLY A 228 -6.22 5.52 -1.28
N ILE A 229 -6.68 4.29 -1.40
CA ILE A 229 -5.90 3.13 -1.84
C ILE A 229 -6.43 2.69 -3.20
N ILE A 230 -5.54 2.61 -4.18
CA ILE A 230 -5.89 2.16 -5.53
C ILE A 230 -5.81 0.63 -5.60
N HIS A 231 -4.61 0.06 -5.42
CA HIS A 231 -4.38 -1.39 -5.35
C HIS A 231 -3.91 -1.83 -3.97
N CYS A 232 -2.89 -1.15 -3.41
CA CYS A 232 -2.32 -1.46 -2.11
C CYS A 232 -1.83 -0.20 -1.38
N VAL A 233 -1.45 -0.34 -0.12
CA VAL A 233 -0.96 0.78 0.69
C VAL A 233 0.26 1.48 0.10
N ALA A 234 1.04 0.82 -0.75
CA ALA A 234 2.21 1.42 -1.39
C ALA A 234 1.82 2.47 -2.46
N ASP A 235 0.67 2.33 -3.08
CA ASP A 235 0.10 3.28 -4.06
C ASP A 235 -0.99 4.17 -3.45
N SER A 236 -1.04 4.27 -2.12
CA SER A 236 -1.96 5.16 -1.43
C SER A 236 -1.60 6.63 -1.64
N GLY A 237 -2.63 7.45 -1.76
CA GLY A 237 -2.52 8.90 -1.83
C GLY A 237 -3.47 9.60 -0.88
N VAL A 238 -3.26 10.90 -0.64
CA VAL A 238 -4.22 11.75 0.06
C VAL A 238 -5.05 12.53 -0.92
N TYR A 239 -6.36 12.55 -0.66
CA TYR A 239 -7.37 13.22 -1.46
C TYR A 239 -8.19 14.13 -0.55
N GLY A 240 -8.55 15.31 -1.04
CA GLY A 240 -9.34 16.28 -0.31
C GLY A 240 -9.04 17.68 -0.76
N VAL A 241 -9.62 18.66 -0.11
CA VAL A 241 -9.45 20.07 -0.48
C VAL A 241 -9.05 20.91 0.74
N LEU A 242 -8.51 22.07 0.47
CA LEU A 242 -8.33 23.11 1.47
C LEU A 242 -9.71 23.59 1.93
N ILE A 243 -9.88 23.80 3.23
CA ILE A 243 -11.11 24.34 3.80
C ILE A 243 -10.81 25.58 4.64
N ASP A 244 -11.69 26.56 4.59
CA ASP A 244 -11.70 27.68 5.51
C ASP A 244 -12.64 27.36 6.68
N LEU A 245 -12.06 27.32 7.90
CA LEU A 245 -12.86 27.11 9.11
C LEU A 245 -13.62 28.39 9.49
N PRO A 246 -14.84 28.27 10.01
CA PRO A 246 -15.56 29.39 10.59
C PRO A 246 -14.74 30.05 11.71
N ASP A 247 -14.93 31.35 11.90
CA ASP A 247 -14.22 32.12 12.90
C ASP A 247 -14.32 31.52 14.30
N GLY A 248 -13.16 31.45 14.97
CA GLY A 248 -13.05 30.91 16.35
C GLY A 248 -13.02 29.39 16.46
N LYS A 249 -13.19 28.64 15.37
CA LYS A 249 -13.08 27.17 15.38
C LYS A 249 -11.64 26.74 15.17
N THR A 250 -11.13 25.92 16.11
CA THR A 250 -9.80 25.29 16.05
C THR A 250 -9.98 23.77 16.08
N LEU A 251 -9.39 23.08 15.11
CA LEU A 251 -9.41 21.63 15.00
C LEU A 251 -7.98 21.11 15.07
N LYS A 252 -7.77 19.91 15.55
CA LYS A 252 -6.41 19.28 15.64
C LYS A 252 -6.15 18.40 14.43
N ASN A 253 -4.86 18.16 14.14
CA ASN A 253 -4.49 17.11 13.19
C ASN A 253 -5.15 15.78 13.57
N ASP A 254 -5.51 15.01 12.56
CA ASP A 254 -6.19 13.70 12.67
C ASP A 254 -7.60 13.76 13.31
N GLN A 255 -8.11 14.95 13.63
CA GLN A 255 -9.50 15.10 14.03
C GLN A 255 -10.42 14.90 12.84
N TRP A 256 -11.43 14.05 12.99
CA TRP A 256 -12.37 13.75 11.93
C TRP A 256 -13.59 14.64 11.96
N ILE A 257 -13.94 15.15 10.79
CA ILE A 257 -15.14 15.96 10.58
C ILE A 257 -15.89 15.55 9.32
N GLU A 258 -17.16 15.88 9.27
CA GLU A 258 -17.94 16.01 8.05
C GLU A 258 -18.09 17.51 7.78
N ALA A 259 -17.63 17.97 6.64
CA ALA A 259 -17.74 19.37 6.23
C ALA A 259 -18.66 19.52 5.02
N THR A 260 -19.46 20.55 5.05
CA THR A 260 -20.30 21.00 3.94
C THR A 260 -19.96 22.46 3.62
N GLY A 261 -19.75 22.78 2.36
CA GLY A 261 -19.42 24.13 1.93
C GLY A 261 -19.58 24.32 0.42
N ASN A 262 -19.30 25.52 -0.03
CA ASN A 262 -19.34 25.86 -1.44
C ASN A 262 -17.95 25.71 -2.08
N ILE A 263 -17.87 25.02 -3.20
CA ILE A 263 -16.63 24.86 -3.95
C ILE A 263 -16.23 26.20 -4.53
N GLN A 264 -15.02 26.62 -4.19
CA GLN A 264 -14.36 27.82 -4.69
C GLN A 264 -12.99 27.47 -5.26
N GLN A 265 -12.25 28.44 -5.74
CA GLN A 265 -10.90 28.28 -6.24
C GLN A 265 -10.01 29.37 -5.66
N MET A 266 -8.80 29.01 -5.23
CA MET A 266 -7.81 29.96 -4.75
C MET A 266 -6.42 29.63 -5.26
N TYR A 267 -5.59 30.67 -5.39
CA TYR A 267 -4.18 30.49 -5.71
C TYR A 267 -3.41 30.01 -4.48
N TYR A 268 -2.79 28.84 -4.61
CA TYR A 268 -1.99 28.22 -3.55
C TYR A 268 -0.50 28.41 -3.82
N GLN A 269 0.10 29.35 -3.10
CA GLN A 269 1.47 29.79 -3.33
C GLN A 269 2.52 28.66 -3.30
N PRO A 270 2.47 27.65 -2.39
CA PRO A 270 3.47 26.60 -2.37
C PRO A 270 3.57 25.78 -3.65
N PHE A 271 2.45 25.60 -4.35
CA PHE A 271 2.41 24.87 -5.63
C PHE A 271 2.32 25.79 -6.86
N LYS A 272 2.16 27.09 -6.64
CA LYS A 272 2.02 28.11 -7.71
C LYS A 272 0.87 27.84 -8.68
N VAL A 273 -0.21 27.21 -8.20
CA VAL A 273 -1.39 26.85 -8.99
C VAL A 273 -2.67 27.23 -8.27
N ASN A 274 -3.76 27.32 -9.02
CA ASN A 274 -5.09 27.43 -8.44
C ASN A 274 -5.56 26.06 -8.01
N ILE A 275 -5.96 25.94 -6.74
CA ILE A 275 -6.51 24.71 -6.17
C ILE A 275 -7.98 24.89 -5.81
N PRO A 276 -8.80 23.84 -5.88
CA PRO A 276 -10.14 23.89 -5.31
C PRO A 276 -10.04 24.02 -3.79
N TYR A 277 -10.89 24.86 -3.23
CA TYR A 277 -11.07 24.95 -1.79
C TYR A 277 -12.55 24.98 -1.43
N LEU A 278 -12.89 24.68 -0.19
CA LEU A 278 -14.25 24.65 0.28
C LEU A 278 -14.47 25.79 1.27
N ASP A 279 -15.34 26.74 0.88
CA ASP A 279 -15.88 27.76 1.77
C ASP A 279 -16.94 27.10 2.65
N VAL A 280 -16.54 26.77 3.88
CA VAL A 280 -17.32 25.87 4.75
C VAL A 280 -18.51 26.60 5.37
N THR A 281 -19.70 26.05 5.18
CA THR A 281 -20.94 26.53 5.74
C THR A 281 -21.39 25.72 6.96
N ASN A 282 -21.01 24.43 7.05
CA ASN A 282 -21.35 23.57 8.18
C ASN A 282 -20.23 22.56 8.47
N ILE A 283 -19.94 22.34 9.76
CA ILE A 283 -18.99 21.35 10.26
C ILE A 283 -19.63 20.52 11.36
N LYS A 284 -19.53 19.21 11.19
CA LYS A 284 -19.92 18.23 12.21
C LYS A 284 -18.69 17.41 12.60
N GLU A 285 -18.30 17.45 13.85
CA GLU A 285 -17.27 16.56 14.38
C GLU A 285 -17.79 15.13 14.45
N ILE A 286 -16.99 14.17 13.99
CA ILE A 286 -17.36 12.76 13.93
C ILE A 286 -16.24 11.90 14.51
N GLN A 287 -16.57 10.69 14.93
CA GLN A 287 -15.57 9.69 15.23
C GLN A 287 -14.94 9.18 13.93
N PRO A 288 -13.67 8.76 13.95
CA PRO A 288 -13.06 8.10 12.80
C PRO A 288 -13.95 6.95 12.31
N PRO A 289 -14.18 6.83 11.00
CA PRO A 289 -14.94 5.70 10.46
C PRO A 289 -14.19 4.39 10.74
N LYS A 290 -14.92 3.27 10.78
CA LYS A 290 -14.34 1.94 11.00
C LYS A 290 -13.23 1.62 9.98
N ASP A 291 -13.44 2.01 8.73
CA ASP A 291 -12.42 2.03 7.68
C ASP A 291 -12.09 3.50 7.35
N ALA A 292 -10.90 3.93 7.75
CA ALA A 292 -10.45 5.30 7.53
C ALA A 292 -10.05 5.54 6.05
N TYR A 293 -9.88 4.47 5.29
CA TYR A 293 -9.46 4.54 3.90
C TYR A 293 -10.65 4.52 2.94
N VAL A 294 -10.42 5.07 1.78
CA VAL A 294 -11.34 4.97 0.64
C VAL A 294 -10.66 4.25 -0.51
N TYR A 295 -11.43 3.57 -1.33
CA TYR A 295 -10.90 2.72 -2.37
C TYR A 295 -11.44 3.15 -3.73
N ARG A 296 -10.61 3.02 -4.78
CA ARG A 296 -11.09 3.20 -6.13
C ARG A 296 -11.96 2.01 -6.53
N ASN A 297 -13.24 2.23 -6.47
CA ASN A 297 -14.24 1.32 -7.03
C ASN A 297 -14.43 1.64 -8.51
N LYS A 298 -14.87 0.66 -9.30
CA LYS A 298 -15.06 0.85 -10.75
C LYS A 298 -16.03 1.97 -11.04
#